data_ba03a827f4eecb5585648be9fb099fca
#
_entry.id   ba03a827f4eecb5585648be9fb099fca
#
_cell.length_a   1.000
_cell.length_b   1.000
_cell.length_c   1.000
_cell.angle_alpha   90.00
_cell.angle_beta   90.00
_cell.angle_gamma   90.00
#
_symmetry.space_group_name_H-M   'P 1'
#
loop_
_entity.id
_entity.type
_entity.pdbx_description
1 polymer ?
#
loop_
_entity_poly.entity_id
_entity_poly.type
_entity_poly.pdbx_seq_one_letter_code
_entity_poly.pdbx_strand_id
1 'polypeptide(L)'
;MYSTYQDECEADPTKNKKIMVLGGGPNRIGQGIEFDYCCVHAAQALKEEGYETIMVNCNPETVSTDYDTSDRLYFEPITLEDVTEIVDVEKPEGLIIQYGGQTPLKLASALEELKIPILGTSPDQIDLSEDRERFLNFVKKFNLTQPPNGMASNETEALNLANEIGYPLVVRPSYVLGGRAMEIVYDDKDLIKYLNSAFQVNDENPVLLDRFLDIAVEFDVEAISDGKEIVICGILQHIEQAGVHSGDSACSIPPYDSSPKVIKKIKTEVNKVISNMEIIGLVNVQLAYVNDQVYLLEVNPRASRTIPFVSKALGIPLARIAAKIMAGKKLKELGFDKVPELKRYCVKEAVLPFNKFQNVDPILGPEMRSTGEVMGIGSSFAEAFEKAEIAAGVEIPKNGSVFISVRDTDKQFLSEIVTSLNEEGFELIATKGTASAVSYTHLTLPTNDQV
;
A
#
# COMPACT_ATOMS: atom_id res chain seq x y z
N MET A 1 -28.24 -11.27 0.20
CA MET A 1 -29.16 -10.14 0.13
C MET A 1 -30.55 -10.66 0.34
N TYR A 2 -31.26 -10.10 1.29
CA TYR A 2 -32.68 -10.36 1.50
C TYR A 2 -33.42 -9.09 1.15
N SER A 3 -34.24 -9.11 0.13
CA SER A 3 -35.19 -8.03 -0.14
C SER A 3 -36.59 -8.55 0.04
N THR A 4 -37.44 -7.78 0.69
CA THR A 4 -38.84 -8.06 0.83
C THR A 4 -39.66 -6.94 0.20
N TYR A 5 -40.74 -7.31 -0.47
CA TYR A 5 -41.75 -6.36 -0.96
C TYR A 5 -42.91 -6.19 0.03
N GLN A 6 -42.71 -6.63 1.27
CA GLN A 6 -43.67 -6.48 2.36
C GLN A 6 -43.39 -5.16 3.12
N ASP A 7 -44.40 -4.60 3.76
CA ASP A 7 -44.27 -3.37 4.52
C ASP A 7 -43.60 -3.56 5.91
N GLU A 8 -43.04 -4.74 6.18
CA GLU A 8 -42.36 -5.06 7.43
C GLU A 8 -40.87 -4.71 7.36
N CYS A 9 -40.37 -3.96 8.34
CA CYS A 9 -38.96 -3.69 8.52
C CYS A 9 -38.46 -4.46 9.74
N GLU A 10 -37.62 -5.48 9.50
CA GLU A 10 -37.05 -6.33 10.57
C GLU A 10 -35.83 -5.68 11.25
N ALA A 11 -35.40 -4.49 10.83
CA ALA A 11 -34.21 -3.84 11.38
C ALA A 11 -34.38 -3.48 12.88
N ASP A 12 -35.59 -3.15 13.32
CA ASP A 12 -35.90 -2.76 14.69
C ASP A 12 -34.83 -1.83 15.31
N PRO A 13 -34.65 -0.62 14.76
CA PRO A 13 -33.57 0.28 15.13
C PRO A 13 -33.72 0.78 16.57
N THR A 14 -32.63 0.76 17.32
CA THR A 14 -32.59 1.30 18.69
C THR A 14 -32.52 2.83 18.69
N LYS A 15 -32.60 3.45 19.87
CA LYS A 15 -32.37 4.88 20.09
C LYS A 15 -30.96 5.18 20.61
N ASN A 16 -30.08 4.19 20.64
CA ASN A 16 -28.70 4.36 21.08
C ASN A 16 -27.90 5.25 20.12
N LYS A 17 -26.80 5.78 20.61
CA LYS A 17 -25.81 6.45 19.74
C LYS A 17 -25.13 5.41 18.88
N LYS A 18 -25.17 5.59 17.57
CA LYS A 18 -24.68 4.63 16.60
C LYS A 18 -23.60 5.19 15.71
N ILE A 19 -22.61 4.38 15.38
CA ILE A 19 -21.65 4.67 14.32
C ILE A 19 -21.68 3.51 13.33
N MET A 20 -21.73 3.86 12.05
CA MET A 20 -21.72 2.90 10.94
C MET A 20 -20.31 2.78 10.36
N VAL A 21 -19.85 1.56 10.13
CA VAL A 21 -18.57 1.25 9.46
C VAL A 21 -18.87 0.60 8.12
N LEU A 22 -18.37 1.17 7.04
CA LEU A 22 -18.52 0.60 5.71
C LEU A 22 -17.34 -0.33 5.40
N GLY A 23 -17.62 -1.57 5.09
CA GLY A 23 -16.64 -2.58 4.69
C GLY A 23 -16.16 -2.44 3.25
N GLY A 24 -15.30 -3.37 2.83
CA GLY A 24 -14.67 -3.33 1.49
C GLY A 24 -15.53 -3.88 0.35
N GLY A 25 -16.64 -4.54 0.67
CA GLY A 25 -17.41 -5.30 -0.31
C GLY A 25 -16.68 -6.57 -0.77
N PRO A 26 -16.99 -7.10 -1.96
CA PRO A 26 -16.35 -8.29 -2.49
C PRO A 26 -14.84 -8.11 -2.67
N ASN A 27 -14.07 -9.15 -2.40
CA ASN A 27 -12.63 -9.15 -2.66
C ASN A 27 -12.35 -8.94 -4.15
N ARG A 28 -11.37 -8.10 -4.43
CA ARG A 28 -10.91 -7.79 -5.81
C ARG A 28 -9.39 -7.90 -5.85
N ILE A 29 -8.85 -8.23 -7.02
CA ILE A 29 -7.41 -8.09 -7.26
C ILE A 29 -7.03 -6.63 -7.00
N GLY A 30 -5.94 -6.42 -6.26
CA GLY A 30 -5.55 -5.08 -5.85
C GLY A 30 -6.20 -4.57 -4.55
N GLN A 31 -7.06 -5.37 -3.90
CA GLN A 31 -7.73 -5.03 -2.65
C GLN A 31 -7.64 -6.23 -1.68
N GLY A 32 -6.85 -6.10 -0.62
CA GLY A 32 -6.59 -7.19 0.32
C GLY A 32 -7.60 -7.24 1.48
N ILE A 33 -7.59 -8.37 2.18
CA ILE A 33 -8.41 -8.63 3.39
C ILE A 33 -7.96 -7.79 4.60
N GLU A 34 -6.82 -7.12 4.52
CA GLU A 34 -6.25 -6.26 5.57
C GLU A 34 -7.20 -5.09 5.93
N PHE A 35 -8.04 -4.67 4.99
CA PHE A 35 -9.07 -3.67 5.24
C PHE A 35 -10.17 -4.21 6.16
N ASP A 36 -10.50 -5.49 6.06
CA ASP A 36 -11.46 -6.12 6.96
C ASP A 36 -10.97 -6.15 8.41
N TYR A 37 -9.67 -6.43 8.62
CA TYR A 37 -9.02 -6.29 9.92
C TYR A 37 -9.30 -4.91 10.54
N CYS A 38 -9.16 -3.84 9.76
CA CYS A 38 -9.40 -2.48 10.25
C CYS A 38 -10.88 -2.26 10.61
N CYS A 39 -11.81 -2.77 9.79
CA CYS A 39 -13.25 -2.69 10.03
C CYS A 39 -13.66 -3.39 11.34
N VAL A 40 -13.16 -4.61 11.56
CA VAL A 40 -13.39 -5.38 12.80
C VAL A 40 -12.89 -4.62 14.03
N HIS A 41 -11.65 -4.11 13.95
CA HIS A 41 -11.07 -3.35 15.05
C HIS A 41 -11.77 -2.00 15.28
N ALA A 42 -12.34 -1.38 14.24
CA ALA A 42 -13.17 -0.20 14.39
C ALA A 42 -14.45 -0.51 15.18
N ALA A 43 -15.19 -1.55 14.78
CA ALA A 43 -16.39 -1.96 15.47
C ALA A 43 -16.14 -2.21 16.97
N GLN A 44 -15.08 -2.99 17.28
CA GLN A 44 -14.70 -3.28 18.66
C GLN A 44 -14.34 -2.01 19.45
N ALA A 45 -13.55 -1.10 18.87
CA ALA A 45 -13.12 0.12 19.55
C ALA A 45 -14.27 1.09 19.81
N LEU A 46 -15.18 1.21 18.86
CA LEU A 46 -16.37 2.06 18.98
C LEU A 46 -17.34 1.52 20.05
N LYS A 47 -17.50 0.21 20.13
CA LYS A 47 -18.28 -0.43 21.18
C LYS A 47 -17.71 -0.17 22.58
N GLU A 48 -16.36 -0.17 22.72
CA GLU A 48 -15.70 0.21 23.98
C GLU A 48 -15.95 1.67 24.36
N GLU A 49 -16.13 2.55 23.40
CA GLU A 49 -16.48 3.98 23.61
C GLU A 49 -17.99 4.19 23.85
N GLY A 50 -18.79 3.12 23.88
CA GLY A 50 -20.22 3.14 24.21
C GLY A 50 -21.14 3.42 23.03
N TYR A 51 -20.66 3.26 21.80
CA TYR A 51 -21.50 3.32 20.60
C TYR A 51 -22.08 1.94 20.29
N GLU A 52 -23.31 1.90 19.82
CA GLU A 52 -23.85 0.75 19.09
C GLU A 52 -23.27 0.76 17.69
N THR A 53 -22.65 -0.33 17.31
CA THR A 53 -21.88 -0.41 16.05
C THR A 53 -22.70 -1.06 14.95
N ILE A 54 -22.70 -0.43 13.78
CA ILE A 54 -23.34 -0.94 12.57
C ILE A 54 -22.25 -1.27 11.57
N MET A 55 -22.21 -2.52 11.11
CA MET A 55 -21.35 -2.95 10.00
C MET A 55 -22.19 -3.10 8.75
N VAL A 56 -21.74 -2.51 7.64
CA VAL A 56 -22.29 -2.73 6.31
C VAL A 56 -21.23 -3.36 5.43
N ASN A 57 -21.40 -4.60 5.05
CA ASN A 57 -20.49 -5.33 4.16
C ASN A 57 -21.20 -6.53 3.54
N CYS A 58 -20.78 -6.96 2.34
CA CYS A 58 -21.41 -8.06 1.61
C CYS A 58 -20.44 -9.19 1.24
N ASN A 59 -19.31 -9.28 1.93
CA ASN A 59 -18.35 -10.35 1.70
C ASN A 59 -18.49 -11.44 2.76
N PRO A 60 -19.00 -12.65 2.43
CA PRO A 60 -19.20 -13.73 3.40
C PRO A 60 -17.89 -14.35 3.93
N GLU A 61 -16.77 -14.07 3.27
CA GLU A 61 -15.43 -14.60 3.62
C GLU A 61 -14.66 -13.68 4.58
N THR A 62 -15.34 -12.71 5.22
CA THR A 62 -14.71 -11.72 6.09
C THR A 62 -15.23 -11.79 7.52
N VAL A 63 -14.36 -11.50 8.49
CA VAL A 63 -14.72 -11.48 9.93
C VAL A 63 -15.66 -10.32 10.26
N SER A 64 -15.61 -9.22 9.51
CA SER A 64 -16.54 -8.10 9.72
C SER A 64 -18.00 -8.49 9.49
N THR A 65 -18.26 -9.53 8.73
CA THR A 65 -19.61 -10.07 8.49
C THR A 65 -20.01 -11.21 9.42
N ASP A 66 -19.17 -11.55 10.40
CA ASP A 66 -19.56 -12.45 11.47
C ASP A 66 -20.59 -11.79 12.38
N TYR A 67 -21.61 -12.52 12.78
CA TYR A 67 -22.78 -12.02 13.49
C TYR A 67 -22.47 -11.39 14.86
N ASP A 68 -21.32 -11.67 15.43
CA ASP A 68 -20.87 -11.22 16.76
C ASP A 68 -19.81 -10.11 16.71
N THR A 69 -19.37 -9.69 15.50
CA THR A 69 -18.35 -8.65 15.34
C THR A 69 -18.89 -7.25 15.65
N SER A 70 -20.07 -6.93 15.16
CA SER A 70 -20.77 -5.67 15.41
C SER A 70 -22.09 -5.89 16.13
N ASP A 71 -22.71 -4.84 16.66
CA ASP A 71 -24.02 -4.96 17.30
C ASP A 71 -25.14 -5.14 16.26
N ARG A 72 -24.90 -4.62 15.03
CA ARG A 72 -25.80 -4.75 13.88
C ARG A 72 -25.01 -5.01 12.62
N LEU A 73 -25.41 -6.02 11.88
CA LEU A 73 -24.83 -6.37 10.58
C LEU A 73 -25.89 -6.18 9.48
N TYR A 74 -25.57 -5.31 8.53
CA TYR A 74 -26.28 -5.23 7.27
C TYR A 74 -25.43 -5.92 6.19
N PHE A 75 -25.85 -7.10 5.79
CA PHE A 75 -25.18 -7.86 4.73
C PHE A 75 -25.65 -7.38 3.36
N GLU A 76 -25.27 -6.14 3.02
CA GLU A 76 -25.73 -5.43 1.83
C GLU A 76 -24.56 -4.89 1.00
N PRO A 77 -24.77 -4.65 -0.30
CA PRO A 77 -23.77 -4.01 -1.14
C PRO A 77 -23.38 -2.62 -0.64
N ILE A 78 -22.15 -2.23 -0.94
CA ILE A 78 -21.64 -0.89 -0.62
C ILE A 78 -21.96 0.02 -1.81
N THR A 79 -23.25 0.25 -2.04
CA THR A 79 -23.75 1.22 -3.04
C THR A 79 -24.32 2.45 -2.33
N LEU A 80 -24.44 3.56 -3.05
CA LEU A 80 -25.02 4.77 -2.46
C LEU A 80 -26.47 4.53 -2.01
N GLU A 81 -27.24 3.83 -2.83
CA GLU A 81 -28.64 3.50 -2.56
C GLU A 81 -28.77 2.66 -1.29
N ASP A 82 -28.10 1.53 -1.19
CA ASP A 82 -28.19 0.66 -0.02
C ASP A 82 -27.72 1.37 1.27
N VAL A 83 -26.60 2.12 1.19
CA VAL A 83 -26.06 2.84 2.35
C VAL A 83 -27.01 3.94 2.83
N THR A 84 -27.62 4.69 1.91
CA THR A 84 -28.56 5.77 2.28
C THR A 84 -29.83 5.23 2.91
N GLU A 85 -30.38 4.14 2.40
CA GLU A 85 -31.55 3.47 2.99
C GLU A 85 -31.26 2.97 4.42
N ILE A 86 -30.08 2.39 4.65
CA ILE A 86 -29.66 1.95 5.99
C ILE A 86 -29.49 3.17 6.92
N VAL A 87 -28.90 4.27 6.44
CA VAL A 87 -28.74 5.52 7.20
C VAL A 87 -30.10 6.08 7.59
N ASP A 88 -31.08 6.06 6.70
CA ASP A 88 -32.42 6.57 6.96
C ASP A 88 -33.17 5.74 8.02
N VAL A 89 -32.94 4.44 8.06
CA VAL A 89 -33.51 3.54 9.08
C VAL A 89 -32.79 3.69 10.42
N GLU A 90 -31.46 3.61 10.41
CA GLU A 90 -30.66 3.52 11.63
C GLU A 90 -30.27 4.88 12.25
N LYS A 91 -30.19 5.92 11.45
CA LYS A 91 -29.83 7.30 11.84
C LYS A 91 -28.54 7.35 12.69
N PRO A 92 -27.40 6.85 12.17
CA PRO A 92 -26.14 6.88 12.88
C PRO A 92 -25.66 8.33 13.08
N GLU A 93 -24.84 8.57 14.13
CA GLU A 93 -24.16 9.86 14.33
C GLU A 93 -23.14 10.17 13.21
N GLY A 94 -22.62 9.13 12.52
CA GLY A 94 -21.77 9.27 11.36
C GLY A 94 -21.26 7.94 10.84
N LEU A 95 -20.58 8.03 9.69
CA LEU A 95 -20.02 6.88 8.95
C LEU A 95 -18.51 6.91 8.95
N ILE A 96 -17.87 5.77 9.19
CA ILE A 96 -16.45 5.53 8.94
C ILE A 96 -16.33 4.84 7.58
N ILE A 97 -15.76 5.56 6.60
CA ILE A 97 -15.57 5.09 5.22
C ILE A 97 -14.11 4.77 4.89
N GLN A 98 -13.16 5.17 5.73
CA GLN A 98 -11.72 5.07 5.47
C GLN A 98 -11.14 3.68 5.75
N TYR A 99 -11.91 2.71 6.21
CA TYR A 99 -11.44 1.38 6.58
C TYR A 99 -11.74 0.28 5.56
N GLY A 100 -12.76 0.47 4.72
CA GLY A 100 -13.15 -0.48 3.68
C GLY A 100 -12.37 -0.39 2.36
N GLY A 101 -11.24 0.33 2.34
CA GLY A 101 -10.48 0.55 1.12
C GLY A 101 -11.18 1.48 0.14
N GLN A 102 -10.95 1.30 -1.16
CA GLN A 102 -11.46 2.21 -2.19
C GLN A 102 -12.97 2.13 -2.44
N THR A 103 -13.62 1.02 -2.07
CA THR A 103 -15.05 0.85 -2.35
C THR A 103 -15.91 1.90 -1.62
N PRO A 104 -15.83 2.04 -0.27
CA PRO A 104 -16.60 3.05 0.42
C PRO A 104 -16.07 4.49 0.20
N LEU A 105 -14.80 4.69 -0.08
CA LEU A 105 -14.25 6.03 -0.36
C LEU A 105 -14.88 6.67 -1.59
N LYS A 106 -15.23 5.89 -2.61
CA LYS A 106 -15.93 6.39 -3.81
C LYS A 106 -17.31 6.99 -3.51
N LEU A 107 -17.88 6.69 -2.35
CA LEU A 107 -19.16 7.25 -1.92
C LEU A 107 -19.01 8.58 -1.18
N ALA A 108 -17.79 9.00 -0.83
CA ALA A 108 -17.51 10.13 0.05
C ALA A 108 -18.23 11.42 -0.39
N SER A 109 -18.03 11.84 -1.64
CA SER A 109 -18.62 13.08 -2.17
C SER A 109 -20.15 13.01 -2.24
N ALA A 110 -20.71 11.86 -2.69
CA ALA A 110 -22.15 11.69 -2.78
C ALA A 110 -22.83 11.66 -1.39
N LEU A 111 -22.20 11.04 -0.40
CA LEU A 111 -22.68 11.05 0.99
C LEU A 111 -22.63 12.46 1.59
N GLU A 112 -21.58 13.25 1.28
CA GLU A 112 -21.47 14.64 1.72
C GLU A 112 -22.56 15.52 1.09
N GLU A 113 -22.84 15.37 -0.20
CA GLU A 113 -23.94 16.08 -0.88
C GLU A 113 -25.31 15.79 -0.23
N LEU A 114 -25.52 14.56 0.23
CA LEU A 114 -26.69 14.14 0.99
C LEU A 114 -26.66 14.57 2.46
N LYS A 115 -25.60 15.27 2.90
CA LYS A 115 -25.38 15.75 4.28
C LYS A 115 -25.33 14.62 5.32
N ILE A 116 -24.88 13.44 4.91
CA ILE A 116 -24.65 12.32 5.81
C ILE A 116 -23.27 12.54 6.48
N PRO A 117 -23.20 12.56 7.83
CA PRO A 117 -21.94 12.83 8.52
C PRO A 117 -20.88 11.74 8.26
N ILE A 118 -19.71 12.14 7.82
CA ILE A 118 -18.55 11.27 7.66
C ILE A 118 -17.58 11.56 8.82
N LEU A 119 -17.17 10.52 9.53
CA LEU A 119 -16.23 10.60 10.63
C LEU A 119 -14.81 10.31 10.11
N GLY A 120 -13.85 11.14 10.56
CA GLY A 120 -12.47 11.04 10.10
C GLY A 120 -12.07 12.16 9.15
N THR A 121 -11.21 11.87 8.19
CA THR A 121 -10.77 12.83 7.17
C THR A 121 -11.95 13.23 6.27
N SER A 122 -12.08 14.51 5.99
CA SER A 122 -13.21 15.03 5.19
C SER A 122 -13.15 14.54 3.74
N PRO A 123 -14.30 14.43 3.06
CA PRO A 123 -14.35 14.08 1.63
C PRO A 123 -13.49 14.98 0.76
N ASP A 124 -13.44 16.29 1.04
CA ASP A 124 -12.58 17.23 0.31
C ASP A 124 -11.08 16.87 0.41
N GLN A 125 -10.62 16.44 1.58
CA GLN A 125 -9.22 16.06 1.78
C GLN A 125 -8.90 14.67 1.19
N ILE A 126 -9.89 13.78 1.16
CA ILE A 126 -9.79 12.49 0.45
C ILE A 126 -9.67 12.76 -1.06
N ASP A 127 -10.55 13.59 -1.62
CA ASP A 127 -10.52 13.99 -3.03
C ASP A 127 -9.19 14.70 -3.38
N LEU A 128 -8.71 15.59 -2.52
CA LEU A 128 -7.40 16.24 -2.70
C LEU A 128 -6.26 15.23 -2.89
N SER A 129 -6.30 14.09 -2.22
CA SER A 129 -5.28 13.05 -2.35
C SER A 129 -5.43 12.20 -3.62
N GLU A 130 -6.63 12.10 -4.17
CA GLU A 130 -6.95 11.29 -5.35
C GLU A 130 -6.95 12.09 -6.65
N ASP A 131 -7.37 13.37 -6.60
CA ASP A 131 -7.33 14.27 -7.75
C ASP A 131 -5.91 14.78 -8.02
N ARG A 132 -5.40 14.46 -9.18
CA ARG A 132 -4.02 14.74 -9.54
C ARG A 132 -3.70 16.21 -9.71
N GLU A 133 -4.59 16.98 -10.26
CA GLU A 133 -4.37 18.42 -10.46
C GLU A 133 -4.36 19.12 -9.10
N ARG A 134 -5.32 18.80 -8.24
CA ARG A 134 -5.36 19.30 -6.86
C ARG A 134 -4.11 18.89 -6.09
N PHE A 135 -3.71 17.63 -6.20
CA PHE A 135 -2.53 17.10 -5.51
C PHE A 135 -1.23 17.74 -6.02
N LEU A 136 -1.07 17.92 -7.34
CA LEU A 136 0.07 18.61 -7.92
C LEU A 136 0.17 20.07 -7.41
N ASN A 137 -0.95 20.77 -7.33
CA ASN A 137 -1.02 22.13 -6.80
C ASN A 137 -0.67 22.16 -5.29
N PHE A 138 -1.12 21.18 -4.53
CA PHE A 138 -0.75 20.98 -3.13
C PHE A 138 0.76 20.78 -2.98
N VAL A 139 1.35 19.85 -3.75
CA VAL A 139 2.79 19.57 -3.74
C VAL A 139 3.61 20.82 -4.03
N LYS A 140 3.24 21.61 -5.06
CA LYS A 140 3.89 22.88 -5.40
C LYS A 140 3.75 23.91 -4.30
N LYS A 141 2.54 24.08 -3.76
CA LYS A 141 2.22 25.07 -2.71
C LYS A 141 3.07 24.86 -1.46
N PHE A 142 3.31 23.61 -1.10
CA PHE A 142 4.05 23.26 0.11
C PHE A 142 5.52 22.89 -0.15
N ASN A 143 6.07 23.15 -1.34
CA ASN A 143 7.44 22.82 -1.71
C ASN A 143 7.80 21.35 -1.37
N LEU A 144 6.92 20.43 -1.71
CA LEU A 144 7.18 18.98 -1.71
C LEU A 144 7.77 18.62 -3.07
N THR A 145 8.40 17.45 -3.15
CA THR A 145 8.97 16.97 -4.40
C THR A 145 8.22 15.73 -4.88
N GLN A 146 7.77 15.75 -6.14
CA GLN A 146 7.26 14.57 -6.85
C GLN A 146 8.19 14.23 -8.03
N PRO A 147 8.17 12.99 -8.52
CA PRO A 147 8.75 12.70 -9.83
C PRO A 147 8.16 13.63 -10.89
N PRO A 148 8.93 14.11 -11.87
CA PRO A 148 8.38 14.83 -13.01
C PRO A 148 7.26 14.02 -13.66
N ASN A 149 6.12 14.65 -13.91
CA ASN A 149 4.94 13.95 -14.41
C ASN A 149 4.06 14.87 -15.26
N GLY A 150 3.14 14.25 -16.00
CA GLY A 150 2.14 14.98 -16.76
C GLY A 150 1.08 14.07 -17.36
N MET A 151 0.09 14.69 -18.00
CA MET A 151 -1.03 14.01 -18.68
C MET A 151 -0.97 14.28 -20.17
N ALA A 152 -1.35 13.29 -20.95
CA ALA A 152 -1.47 13.38 -22.40
C ALA A 152 -2.76 12.74 -22.88
N SER A 153 -3.48 13.44 -23.75
CA SER A 153 -4.76 12.97 -24.30
C SER A 153 -4.61 12.31 -25.67
N ASN A 154 -3.44 12.36 -26.26
CA ASN A 154 -3.13 11.75 -27.55
C ASN A 154 -1.64 11.40 -27.67
N GLU A 155 -1.31 10.61 -28.69
CA GLU A 155 0.06 10.13 -28.95
C GLU A 155 1.08 11.27 -29.09
N THR A 156 0.72 12.33 -29.82
CA THR A 156 1.63 13.46 -30.06
C THR A 156 1.96 14.21 -28.75
N GLU A 157 0.97 14.44 -27.91
CA GLU A 157 1.16 15.03 -26.58
C GLU A 157 2.01 14.11 -25.68
N ALA A 158 1.74 12.79 -25.71
CA ALA A 158 2.48 11.83 -24.92
C ALA A 158 3.96 11.78 -25.30
N LEU A 159 4.30 11.76 -26.59
CA LEU A 159 5.68 11.79 -27.08
C LEU A 159 6.40 13.11 -26.73
N ASN A 160 5.72 14.25 -26.87
CA ASN A 160 6.28 15.53 -26.48
C ASN A 160 6.58 15.60 -24.97
N LEU A 161 5.64 15.15 -24.17
CA LEU A 161 5.78 15.09 -22.72
C LEU A 161 6.87 14.08 -22.29
N ALA A 162 6.96 12.93 -22.96
CA ALA A 162 8.01 11.96 -22.72
C ALA A 162 9.41 12.51 -22.99
N ASN A 163 9.56 13.31 -24.06
CA ASN A 163 10.82 13.99 -24.37
C ASN A 163 11.19 15.07 -23.33
N GLU A 164 10.20 15.74 -22.74
CA GLU A 164 10.40 16.72 -21.67
C GLU A 164 10.79 16.06 -20.34
N ILE A 165 10.08 15.00 -19.94
CA ILE A 165 10.31 14.29 -18.69
C ILE A 165 11.57 13.41 -18.77
N GLY A 166 11.80 12.76 -19.92
CA GLY A 166 12.85 11.77 -20.16
C GLY A 166 12.46 10.35 -19.74
N TYR A 167 13.10 9.36 -20.36
CA TYR A 167 12.93 7.95 -20.06
C TYR A 167 13.84 7.46 -18.92
N PRO A 168 13.51 6.36 -18.21
CA PRO A 168 12.27 5.57 -18.32
C PRO A 168 11.06 6.27 -17.68
N LEU A 169 9.85 5.87 -18.13
CA LEU A 169 8.57 6.42 -17.65
C LEU A 169 7.66 5.28 -17.16
N VAL A 170 6.88 5.58 -16.13
CA VAL A 170 5.69 4.78 -15.80
C VAL A 170 4.51 5.40 -16.52
N VAL A 171 3.81 4.59 -17.31
CA VAL A 171 2.63 5.02 -18.05
C VAL A 171 1.40 4.28 -17.52
N ARG A 172 0.30 5.01 -17.34
CA ARG A 172 -0.95 4.43 -16.84
C ARG A 172 -2.18 5.21 -17.33
N PRO A 173 -3.36 4.56 -17.48
CA PRO A 173 -4.60 5.27 -17.70
C PRO A 173 -5.00 6.10 -16.48
N SER A 174 -5.71 7.23 -16.67
CA SER A 174 -6.05 8.16 -15.59
C SER A 174 -6.98 7.59 -14.52
N TYR A 175 -7.75 6.56 -14.82
CA TYR A 175 -8.81 6.04 -13.96
C TYR A 175 -8.69 4.54 -13.64
N VAL A 176 -7.48 4.07 -13.32
CA VAL A 176 -7.25 2.66 -13.00
C VAL A 176 -6.79 2.50 -11.57
N LEU A 177 -7.36 1.50 -10.86
CA LEU A 177 -7.03 1.14 -9.49
C LEU A 177 -6.10 -0.08 -9.43
N GLY A 178 -5.22 -0.11 -8.42
CA GLY A 178 -4.40 -1.28 -8.10
C GLY A 178 -3.30 -1.58 -9.12
N GLY A 179 -2.76 -0.56 -9.79
CA GLY A 179 -1.66 -0.73 -10.75
C GLY A 179 -2.04 -1.40 -12.06
N ARG A 180 -3.32 -1.72 -12.27
CA ARG A 180 -3.79 -2.38 -13.48
C ARG A 180 -3.47 -1.55 -14.71
N ALA A 181 -2.94 -2.21 -15.75
CA ALA A 181 -2.51 -1.59 -17.00
C ALA A 181 -1.44 -0.49 -16.81
N MET A 182 -0.65 -0.51 -15.73
CA MET A 182 0.57 0.27 -15.61
C MET A 182 1.72 -0.47 -16.30
N GLU A 183 2.55 0.28 -17.03
CA GLU A 183 3.72 -0.27 -17.71
C GLU A 183 4.91 0.69 -17.58
N ILE A 184 6.11 0.14 -17.45
CA ILE A 184 7.34 0.92 -17.51
C ILE A 184 7.84 0.89 -18.95
N VAL A 185 7.99 2.06 -19.55
CA VAL A 185 8.46 2.23 -20.94
C VAL A 185 9.83 2.89 -20.95
N TYR A 186 10.69 2.39 -21.82
CA TYR A 186 12.11 2.79 -21.86
C TYR A 186 12.47 3.66 -23.06
N ASP A 187 11.61 3.68 -24.08
CA ASP A 187 11.77 4.50 -25.28
C ASP A 187 10.43 4.84 -25.96
N ASP A 188 10.49 5.60 -27.05
CA ASP A 188 9.30 6.01 -27.82
C ASP A 188 8.55 4.81 -28.41
N LYS A 189 9.23 3.71 -28.72
CA LYS A 189 8.60 2.52 -29.33
C LYS A 189 7.75 1.79 -28.31
N ASP A 190 8.25 1.64 -27.10
CA ASP A 190 7.50 1.06 -25.98
C ASP A 190 6.29 1.93 -25.65
N LEU A 191 6.48 3.25 -25.60
CA LEU A 191 5.41 4.20 -25.35
C LEU A 191 4.31 4.10 -26.40
N ILE A 192 4.64 4.13 -27.69
CA ILE A 192 3.66 4.00 -28.78
C ILE A 192 2.92 2.67 -28.72
N LYS A 193 3.63 1.57 -28.43
CA LYS A 193 3.03 0.24 -28.27
C LYS A 193 1.99 0.25 -27.15
N TYR A 194 2.32 0.84 -26.01
CA TYR A 194 1.41 1.00 -24.88
C TYR A 194 0.18 1.84 -25.26
N LEU A 195 0.39 3.01 -25.85
CA LEU A 195 -0.70 3.93 -26.25
C LEU A 195 -1.68 3.30 -27.22
N ASN A 196 -1.19 2.52 -28.19
CA ASN A 196 -2.04 1.79 -29.12
C ASN A 196 -2.97 0.78 -28.42
N SER A 197 -2.52 0.18 -27.33
CA SER A 197 -3.35 -0.72 -26.53
C SER A 197 -4.30 0.03 -25.59
N ALA A 198 -3.86 1.12 -25.01
CA ALA A 198 -4.62 1.92 -24.06
C ALA A 198 -5.76 2.71 -24.73
N PHE A 199 -5.51 3.36 -25.85
CA PHE A 199 -6.53 4.12 -26.60
C PHE A 199 -7.54 3.25 -27.35
N GLN A 200 -7.22 1.97 -27.64
CA GLN A 200 -8.23 1.03 -28.20
C GLN A 200 -9.35 0.71 -27.21
N VAL A 201 -9.11 0.90 -25.91
CA VAL A 201 -10.08 0.57 -24.86
C VAL A 201 -10.97 1.78 -24.54
N ASN A 202 -10.47 3.01 -24.67
CA ASN A 202 -11.24 4.23 -24.37
C ASN A 202 -10.56 5.48 -24.95
N ASP A 203 -11.10 6.00 -26.05
CA ASP A 203 -10.53 7.16 -26.78
C ASP A 203 -10.60 8.51 -26.01
N GLU A 204 -11.32 8.56 -24.89
CA GLU A 204 -11.58 9.84 -24.18
C GLU A 204 -10.75 10.04 -22.90
N ASN A 205 -10.01 9.03 -22.46
CA ASN A 205 -9.28 9.13 -21.18
C ASN A 205 -7.81 9.44 -21.40
N PRO A 206 -7.28 10.51 -20.77
CA PRO A 206 -5.86 10.83 -20.84
C PRO A 206 -5.02 9.72 -20.18
N VAL A 207 -3.81 9.53 -20.68
CA VAL A 207 -2.78 8.73 -20.06
C VAL A 207 -1.85 9.60 -19.21
N LEU A 208 -1.31 9.01 -18.20
CA LEU A 208 -0.39 9.63 -17.26
C LEU A 208 1.00 9.10 -17.49
N LEU A 209 1.96 10.01 -17.54
CA LEU A 209 3.37 9.72 -17.66
C LEU A 209 4.07 10.25 -16.41
N ASP A 210 4.68 9.37 -15.65
CA ASP A 210 5.49 9.73 -14.48
C ASP A 210 6.95 9.30 -14.72
N ARG A 211 7.92 10.14 -14.37
CA ARG A 211 9.34 9.74 -14.41
C ARG A 211 9.55 8.52 -13.52
N PHE A 212 10.05 7.44 -14.09
CA PHE A 212 10.41 6.25 -13.31
C PHE A 212 11.76 6.44 -12.60
N LEU A 213 11.80 6.14 -11.31
CA LEU A 213 12.98 6.28 -10.46
C LEU A 213 13.58 4.90 -10.20
N ASP A 214 14.20 4.30 -11.20
CA ASP A 214 14.62 2.90 -11.26
C ASP A 214 15.64 2.43 -10.20
N ILE A 215 16.39 3.37 -9.61
CA ILE A 215 17.38 3.09 -8.55
C ILE A 215 16.93 3.62 -7.18
N ALA A 216 15.68 4.04 -7.06
CA ALA A 216 15.16 4.57 -5.80
C ALA A 216 14.90 3.44 -4.79
N VAL A 217 15.05 3.78 -3.52
CA VAL A 217 14.57 2.97 -2.40
C VAL A 217 13.18 3.47 -2.02
N GLU A 218 12.19 2.61 -2.02
CA GLU A 218 10.82 2.96 -1.67
C GLU A 218 10.54 2.75 -0.18
N PHE A 219 9.65 3.60 0.33
CA PHE A 219 9.21 3.58 1.71
C PHE A 219 7.70 3.75 1.81
N ASP A 220 7.08 2.93 2.65
CA ASP A 220 5.75 3.18 3.17
C ASP A 220 5.85 3.76 4.58
N VAL A 221 5.13 4.84 4.84
CA VAL A 221 5.06 5.45 6.17
C VAL A 221 3.64 5.45 6.67
N GLU A 222 3.42 4.76 7.78
CA GLU A 222 2.14 4.72 8.47
C GLU A 222 2.11 5.75 9.58
N ALA A 223 1.06 6.55 9.62
CA ALA A 223 0.87 7.54 10.66
C ALA A 223 -0.60 7.65 11.09
N ILE A 224 -0.80 8.23 12.27
CA ILE A 224 -2.12 8.60 12.81
C ILE A 224 -2.10 10.09 13.11
N SER A 225 -3.18 10.78 12.72
CA SER A 225 -3.38 12.19 13.02
C SER A 225 -4.75 12.43 13.66
N ASP A 226 -4.83 13.38 14.57
CA ASP A 226 -6.11 13.85 15.14
C ASP A 226 -6.53 15.23 14.60
N GLY A 227 -5.91 15.64 13.48
CA GLY A 227 -6.09 16.96 12.87
C GLY A 227 -5.18 18.05 13.46
N LYS A 228 -4.43 17.76 14.54
CA LYS A 228 -3.47 18.69 15.19
C LYS A 228 -2.15 18.02 15.48
N GLU A 229 -2.21 16.85 16.10
CA GLU A 229 -1.02 16.07 16.45
C GLU A 229 -0.87 14.89 15.51
N ILE A 230 0.38 14.50 15.26
CA ILE A 230 0.73 13.44 14.31
C ILE A 230 1.67 12.47 15.03
N VAL A 231 1.37 11.18 14.95
CA VAL A 231 2.26 10.11 15.39
C VAL A 231 2.63 9.26 14.18
N ILE A 232 3.90 9.29 13.78
CA ILE A 232 4.44 8.35 12.79
C ILE A 232 4.58 7.01 13.47
N CYS A 233 3.78 6.04 13.04
CA CYS A 233 3.69 4.71 13.62
C CYS A 233 4.75 3.76 13.08
N GLY A 234 5.11 3.88 11.81
CA GLY A 234 6.12 3.03 11.19
C GLY A 234 6.69 3.63 9.92
N ILE A 235 7.97 3.37 9.70
CA ILE A 235 8.63 3.62 8.41
C ILE A 235 9.11 2.26 7.93
N LEU A 236 8.56 1.81 6.81
CA LEU A 236 8.83 0.53 6.20
C LEU A 236 9.71 0.76 4.99
N GLN A 237 10.87 0.10 4.94
CA GLN A 237 11.74 0.12 3.76
C GLN A 237 11.46 -1.09 2.90
N HIS A 238 11.16 -0.88 1.61
CA HIS A 238 10.99 -1.95 0.64
C HIS A 238 12.32 -2.67 0.35
N ILE A 239 12.23 -3.95 0.06
CA ILE A 239 13.38 -4.81 -0.29
C ILE A 239 13.52 -4.88 -1.81
N GLU A 240 12.40 -5.01 -2.52
CA GLU A 240 12.36 -4.99 -3.98
C GLU A 240 12.73 -3.62 -4.53
N GLN A 241 13.11 -3.63 -5.79
CA GLN A 241 13.40 -2.41 -6.53
C GLN A 241 12.13 -1.57 -6.71
N ALA A 242 12.32 -0.26 -6.88
CA ALA A 242 11.25 0.65 -7.24
C ALA A 242 10.46 0.16 -8.46
N GLY A 243 9.15 0.38 -8.44
CA GLY A 243 8.23 -0.03 -9.50
C GLY A 243 7.54 -1.37 -9.27
N VAL A 244 7.89 -2.12 -8.23
CA VAL A 244 7.09 -3.24 -7.76
C VAL A 244 5.95 -2.72 -6.89
N HIS A 245 4.73 -3.22 -7.10
CA HIS A 245 3.58 -2.80 -6.32
C HIS A 245 3.82 -3.01 -4.81
N SER A 246 3.48 -2.04 -3.97
CA SER A 246 3.74 -2.07 -2.50
C SER A 246 3.14 -3.28 -1.79
N GLY A 247 2.03 -3.84 -2.32
CA GLY A 247 1.43 -5.09 -1.83
C GLY A 247 2.28 -6.33 -2.11
N ASP A 248 3.06 -6.32 -3.18
CA ASP A 248 3.91 -7.43 -3.62
C ASP A 248 5.35 -7.30 -3.12
N SER A 249 5.75 -6.11 -2.70
CA SER A 249 7.07 -5.88 -2.13
C SER A 249 7.18 -6.40 -0.71
N ALA A 250 8.27 -7.09 -0.41
CA ALA A 250 8.70 -7.31 0.95
C ALA A 250 9.12 -5.99 1.58
N CYS A 251 8.90 -5.82 2.87
CA CYS A 251 9.34 -4.61 3.55
C CYS A 251 9.75 -4.86 4.99
N SER A 252 10.71 -4.08 5.47
CA SER A 252 11.27 -4.18 6.82
C SER A 252 10.88 -2.98 7.69
N ILE A 253 10.51 -3.26 8.93
CA ILE A 253 10.41 -2.29 9.99
C ILE A 253 11.24 -2.76 11.21
N PRO A 254 12.17 -1.96 11.75
CA PRO A 254 12.65 -0.68 11.21
C PRO A 254 13.35 -0.84 9.85
N PRO A 255 13.59 0.26 9.11
CA PRO A 255 14.42 0.26 7.91
C PRO A 255 15.77 -0.41 8.14
N TYR A 256 16.19 -1.31 7.23
CA TYR A 256 17.36 -2.16 7.42
C TYR A 256 18.66 -1.56 6.87
N ASP A 257 18.56 -0.71 5.84
CA ASP A 257 19.71 -0.12 5.13
C ASP A 257 19.54 1.39 4.91
N SER A 258 19.01 2.08 5.90
CA SER A 258 18.78 3.53 5.80
C SER A 258 19.44 4.29 6.92
N SER A 259 20.25 5.29 6.55
CA SER A 259 20.93 6.13 7.54
C SER A 259 19.96 6.98 8.36
N PRO A 260 20.31 7.37 9.60
CA PRO A 260 19.49 8.29 10.39
C PRO A 260 19.16 9.61 9.68
N LYS A 261 20.04 10.06 8.76
CA LYS A 261 19.82 11.26 7.94
C LYS A 261 18.63 11.07 7.00
N VAL A 262 18.55 9.91 6.34
CA VAL A 262 17.44 9.57 5.43
C VAL A 262 16.12 9.48 6.20
N ILE A 263 16.11 8.76 7.32
CA ILE A 263 14.94 8.63 8.19
C ILE A 263 14.44 10.00 8.67
N LYS A 264 15.36 10.90 9.03
CA LYS A 264 14.99 12.26 9.43
C LYS A 264 14.34 13.04 8.28
N LYS A 265 14.86 12.94 7.04
CA LYS A 265 14.27 13.57 5.86
C LYS A 265 12.87 13.04 5.60
N ILE A 266 12.69 11.71 5.60
CA ILE A 266 11.38 11.07 5.43
C ILE A 266 10.39 11.60 6.47
N LYS A 267 10.74 11.57 7.76
CA LYS A 267 9.87 12.11 8.83
C LYS A 267 9.51 13.58 8.62
N THR A 268 10.44 14.38 8.13
CA THR A 268 10.20 15.81 7.86
C THR A 268 9.19 16.00 6.73
N GLU A 269 9.35 15.28 5.61
CA GLU A 269 8.42 15.40 4.48
C GLU A 269 7.03 14.84 4.83
N VAL A 270 6.95 13.70 5.53
CA VAL A 270 5.67 13.13 5.99
C VAL A 270 4.93 14.08 6.92
N ASN A 271 5.60 14.64 7.93
CA ASN A 271 4.97 15.63 8.81
C ASN A 271 4.46 16.85 8.05
N LYS A 272 5.24 17.32 7.06
CA LYS A 272 4.85 18.44 6.22
C LYS A 272 3.59 18.14 5.38
N VAL A 273 3.49 16.93 4.82
CA VAL A 273 2.30 16.47 4.10
C VAL A 273 1.10 16.45 5.04
N ILE A 274 1.18 15.68 6.13
CA ILE A 274 0.04 15.43 7.03
C ILE A 274 -0.43 16.71 7.72
N SER A 275 0.48 17.61 8.12
CA SER A 275 0.13 18.88 8.78
C SER A 275 -0.65 19.84 7.87
N ASN A 276 -0.58 19.66 6.55
CA ASN A 276 -1.22 20.55 5.58
C ASN A 276 -2.45 19.92 4.90
N MET A 277 -2.80 18.69 5.23
CA MET A 277 -3.95 17.96 4.65
C MET A 277 -5.10 17.73 5.64
N GLU A 278 -5.10 18.31 6.83
CA GLU A 278 -6.18 18.15 7.83
C GLU A 278 -6.68 16.70 8.02
N ILE A 279 -5.73 15.76 8.06
CA ILE A 279 -6.04 14.32 8.15
C ILE A 279 -6.50 13.97 9.57
N ILE A 280 -7.56 13.17 9.66
CA ILE A 280 -8.09 12.60 10.90
C ILE A 280 -8.21 11.08 10.77
N GLY A 281 -7.45 10.35 11.58
CA GLY A 281 -7.37 8.88 11.52
C GLY A 281 -6.05 8.41 10.93
N LEU A 282 -6.09 7.27 10.23
CA LEU A 282 -4.94 6.65 9.58
C LEU A 282 -4.55 7.38 8.29
N VAL A 283 -3.27 7.40 8.02
CA VAL A 283 -2.71 7.84 6.74
C VAL A 283 -1.48 7.03 6.39
N ASN A 284 -1.42 6.58 5.15
CA ASN A 284 -0.25 5.99 4.52
C ASN A 284 0.37 7.00 3.55
N VAL A 285 1.69 7.18 3.63
CA VAL A 285 2.45 8.04 2.71
C VAL A 285 3.51 7.20 2.03
N GLN A 286 3.45 7.10 0.71
CA GLN A 286 4.44 6.40 -0.10
C GLN A 286 5.48 7.36 -0.63
N LEU A 287 6.74 6.99 -0.45
CA LEU A 287 7.89 7.83 -0.77
C LEU A 287 8.96 7.03 -1.51
N ALA A 288 9.71 7.71 -2.35
CA ALA A 288 10.93 7.18 -2.95
C ALA A 288 12.12 8.05 -2.54
N TYR A 289 13.27 7.43 -2.28
CA TYR A 289 14.51 8.12 -1.98
C TYR A 289 15.60 7.75 -2.99
N VAL A 290 16.13 8.76 -3.64
CA VAL A 290 17.23 8.61 -4.60
C VAL A 290 18.01 9.93 -4.68
N ASN A 291 19.33 9.85 -4.89
CA ASN A 291 20.21 11.01 -5.05
C ASN A 291 20.06 12.08 -3.93
N ASP A 292 19.98 11.62 -2.69
CA ASP A 292 19.81 12.47 -1.47
C ASP A 292 18.49 13.28 -1.45
N GLN A 293 17.51 12.94 -2.31
CA GLN A 293 16.20 13.57 -2.42
C GLN A 293 15.08 12.58 -2.06
N VAL A 294 14.09 13.04 -1.30
CA VAL A 294 12.83 12.33 -1.03
C VAL A 294 11.78 12.80 -2.03
N TYR A 295 11.13 11.85 -2.69
CA TYR A 295 10.02 12.09 -3.61
C TYR A 295 8.74 11.54 -3.01
N LEU A 296 7.69 12.34 -3.03
CA LEU A 296 6.35 11.94 -2.63
C LEU A 296 5.68 11.23 -3.82
N LEU A 297 5.29 9.98 -3.63
CA LEU A 297 4.62 9.17 -4.65
C LEU A 297 3.11 9.24 -4.49
N GLU A 298 2.59 8.93 -3.28
CA GLU A 298 1.16 8.84 -3.02
C GLU A 298 0.86 9.14 -1.55
N VAL A 299 -0.32 9.69 -1.29
CA VAL A 299 -0.88 9.88 0.06
C VAL A 299 -2.25 9.25 0.12
N ASN A 300 -2.42 8.33 1.05
CA ASN A 300 -3.67 7.61 1.24
C ASN A 300 -4.24 7.94 2.63
N PRO A 301 -5.20 8.89 2.78
CA PRO A 301 -5.79 9.26 4.06
C PRO A 301 -6.83 8.20 4.51
N ARG A 302 -6.40 6.98 4.63
CA ARG A 302 -7.22 5.80 4.95
C ARG A 302 -6.36 4.69 5.53
N ALA A 303 -7.00 3.61 5.99
CA ALA A 303 -6.30 2.38 6.30
C ALA A 303 -5.53 1.88 5.06
N SER A 304 -4.36 1.32 5.30
CA SER A 304 -3.51 0.69 4.30
C SER A 304 -3.40 -0.82 4.59
N ARG A 305 -2.80 -1.53 3.67
CA ARG A 305 -2.51 -2.97 3.84
C ARG A 305 -1.48 -3.24 4.91
N THR A 306 -0.54 -2.33 5.11
CA THR A 306 0.53 -2.47 6.09
C THR A 306 0.11 -2.21 7.53
N ILE A 307 -1.11 -1.69 7.80
CA ILE A 307 -1.60 -1.43 9.16
C ILE A 307 -1.63 -2.69 10.05
N PRO A 308 -2.14 -3.85 9.60
CA PRO A 308 -2.09 -5.07 10.42
C PRO A 308 -0.66 -5.49 10.75
N PHE A 309 0.25 -5.41 9.77
CA PHE A 309 1.65 -5.73 9.94
C PHE A 309 2.33 -4.78 10.94
N VAL A 310 2.19 -3.46 10.78
CA VAL A 310 2.77 -2.46 11.69
C VAL A 310 2.18 -2.59 13.10
N SER A 311 0.87 -2.82 13.21
CA SER A 311 0.21 -3.05 14.49
C SER A 311 0.79 -4.26 15.24
N LYS A 312 1.03 -5.37 14.54
CA LYS A 312 1.65 -6.58 15.11
C LYS A 312 3.12 -6.35 15.46
N ALA A 313 3.88 -5.69 14.59
CA ALA A 313 5.29 -5.39 14.83
C ALA A 313 5.49 -4.52 16.09
N LEU A 314 4.63 -3.53 16.29
CA LEU A 314 4.65 -2.64 17.46
C LEU A 314 3.99 -3.25 18.71
N GLY A 315 3.08 -4.21 18.56
CA GLY A 315 2.18 -4.67 19.61
C GLY A 315 1.13 -3.62 20.00
N ILE A 316 0.75 -2.73 19.07
CA ILE A 316 -0.18 -1.62 19.29
C ILE A 316 -1.33 -1.71 18.28
N PRO A 317 -2.60 -1.67 18.73
CA PRO A 317 -3.76 -1.81 17.85
C PRO A 317 -4.08 -0.47 17.15
N LEU A 318 -3.31 -0.10 16.13
CA LEU A 318 -3.37 1.20 15.45
C LEU A 318 -4.77 1.51 14.88
N ALA A 319 -5.43 0.52 14.28
CA ALA A 319 -6.78 0.69 13.75
C ALA A 319 -7.80 1.06 14.83
N ARG A 320 -7.67 0.50 16.06
CA ARG A 320 -8.54 0.84 17.19
C ARG A 320 -8.32 2.28 17.67
N ILE A 321 -7.05 2.69 17.79
CA ILE A 321 -6.68 4.07 18.18
C ILE A 321 -7.26 5.06 17.17
N ALA A 322 -7.07 4.83 15.89
CA ALA A 322 -7.56 5.72 14.85
C ALA A 322 -9.10 5.75 14.77
N ALA A 323 -9.80 4.63 15.00
CA ALA A 323 -11.25 4.61 15.08
C ALA A 323 -11.78 5.50 16.22
N LYS A 324 -11.15 5.46 17.40
CA LYS A 324 -11.48 6.35 18.52
C LYS A 324 -11.23 7.82 18.19
N ILE A 325 -10.18 8.12 17.43
CA ILE A 325 -9.88 9.48 16.94
C ILE A 325 -10.95 9.95 15.96
N MET A 326 -11.34 9.11 15.01
CA MET A 326 -12.43 9.43 14.07
C MET A 326 -13.77 9.66 14.82
N ALA A 327 -14.00 8.96 15.93
CA ALA A 327 -15.13 9.21 16.83
C ALA A 327 -14.96 10.44 17.75
N GLY A 328 -13.93 11.26 17.55
CA GLY A 328 -13.73 12.56 18.22
C GLY A 328 -12.71 12.60 19.34
N LYS A 329 -12.10 11.47 19.74
CA LYS A 329 -11.01 11.46 20.73
C LYS A 329 -9.75 12.12 20.18
N LYS A 330 -8.88 12.59 21.07
CA LYS A 330 -7.58 13.15 20.71
C LYS A 330 -6.45 12.21 21.11
N LEU A 331 -5.34 12.27 20.37
CA LEU A 331 -4.12 11.48 20.64
C LEU A 331 -3.68 11.59 22.10
N LYS A 332 -3.70 12.79 22.66
CA LYS A 332 -3.36 13.05 24.07
C LYS A 332 -4.31 12.36 25.05
N GLU A 333 -5.60 12.36 24.76
CA GLU A 333 -6.62 11.71 25.61
C GLU A 333 -6.42 10.19 25.64
N LEU A 334 -5.94 9.63 24.55
CA LEU A 334 -5.63 8.21 24.42
C LEU A 334 -4.24 7.86 24.96
N GLY A 335 -3.45 8.84 25.42
CA GLY A 335 -2.07 8.62 25.85
C GLY A 335 -1.14 8.13 24.74
N PHE A 336 -1.48 8.42 23.49
CA PHE A 336 -0.75 7.97 22.30
C PHE A 336 -0.01 9.14 21.66
N ASP A 337 1.18 9.45 22.15
CA ASP A 337 2.03 10.54 21.69
C ASP A 337 3.25 10.05 20.87
N LYS A 338 3.60 8.78 21.00
CA LYS A 338 4.74 8.15 20.31
C LYS A 338 4.58 6.63 20.28
N VAL A 339 5.29 6.00 19.39
CA VAL A 339 5.45 4.53 19.35
C VAL A 339 6.76 4.11 20.04
N PRO A 340 6.81 2.89 20.61
CA PRO A 340 8.05 2.36 21.18
C PRO A 340 9.09 2.11 20.07
N GLU A 341 10.36 2.23 20.42
CA GLU A 341 11.46 1.83 19.55
C GLU A 341 11.49 0.30 19.41
N LEU A 342 11.49 -0.17 18.18
CA LEU A 342 11.58 -1.61 17.88
C LEU A 342 13.00 -2.10 18.14
N LYS A 343 13.12 -3.14 18.96
CA LYS A 343 14.38 -3.82 19.28
C LYS A 343 14.68 -5.01 18.36
N ARG A 344 13.78 -5.32 17.46
CA ARG A 344 13.85 -6.43 16.52
C ARG A 344 13.43 -5.95 15.14
N TYR A 345 13.92 -6.64 14.13
CA TYR A 345 13.41 -6.46 12.77
C TYR A 345 12.15 -7.31 12.59
N CYS A 346 11.17 -6.71 11.93
CA CYS A 346 10.00 -7.41 11.43
C CYS A 346 9.97 -7.23 9.91
N VAL A 347 9.91 -8.32 9.18
CA VAL A 347 9.81 -8.32 7.71
C VAL A 347 8.46 -8.84 7.30
N LYS A 348 7.75 -8.07 6.49
CA LYS A 348 6.57 -8.51 5.76
C LYS A 348 7.03 -9.13 4.44
N GLU A 349 6.51 -10.30 4.11
CA GLU A 349 6.73 -10.95 2.82
C GLU A 349 5.38 -11.24 2.15
N ALA A 350 5.32 -11.06 0.83
CA ALA A 350 4.13 -11.30 0.05
C ALA A 350 3.96 -12.79 -0.27
N VAL A 351 2.73 -13.29 -0.20
CA VAL A 351 2.41 -14.63 -0.67
C VAL A 351 1.97 -14.57 -2.12
N LEU A 352 2.80 -15.11 -3.01
CA LEU A 352 2.59 -15.09 -4.45
C LEU A 352 2.14 -16.47 -4.96
N PRO A 353 0.96 -16.59 -5.58
CA PRO A 353 0.37 -17.87 -5.95
C PRO A 353 0.85 -18.40 -7.31
N PHE A 354 2.08 -18.09 -7.75
CA PHE A 354 2.59 -18.45 -9.08
C PHE A 354 2.60 -19.96 -9.34
N ASN A 355 2.78 -20.77 -8.30
CA ASN A 355 2.72 -22.24 -8.39
C ASN A 355 1.32 -22.78 -8.72
N LYS A 356 0.27 -21.96 -8.56
CA LYS A 356 -1.13 -22.34 -8.87
C LYS A 356 -1.55 -21.96 -10.29
N PHE A 357 -0.81 -21.08 -10.95
CA PHE A 357 -1.13 -20.55 -12.27
C PHE A 357 -0.02 -20.92 -13.28
N GLN A 358 -0.34 -21.79 -14.22
CA GLN A 358 0.59 -22.17 -15.29
C GLN A 358 0.74 -21.02 -16.30
N ASN A 359 1.96 -20.81 -16.78
CA ASN A 359 2.31 -19.81 -17.82
C ASN A 359 2.13 -18.33 -17.39
N VAL A 360 2.11 -18.05 -16.10
CA VAL A 360 2.16 -16.66 -15.60
C VAL A 360 3.62 -16.28 -15.40
N ASP A 361 4.00 -15.12 -15.92
CA ASP A 361 5.32 -14.55 -15.70
C ASP A 361 5.49 -14.19 -14.21
N PRO A 362 6.49 -14.72 -13.51
CA PRO A 362 6.74 -14.43 -12.10
C PRO A 362 7.42 -13.07 -11.86
N ILE A 363 7.81 -12.34 -12.91
CA ILE A 363 8.42 -11.01 -12.76
C ILE A 363 7.39 -10.06 -12.14
N LEU A 364 7.77 -9.47 -11.00
CA LEU A 364 6.96 -8.48 -10.30
C LEU A 364 7.04 -7.12 -11.01
N GLY A 365 5.97 -6.36 -10.89
CA GLY A 365 5.84 -5.06 -11.53
C GLY A 365 4.82 -4.18 -10.78
N PRO A 366 4.35 -3.11 -11.42
CA PRO A 366 3.43 -2.17 -10.79
C PRO A 366 2.01 -2.73 -10.54
N GLU A 367 1.64 -3.86 -11.16
CA GLU A 367 0.37 -4.53 -10.93
C GLU A 367 0.46 -5.55 -9.81
N MET A 368 -0.44 -5.49 -8.83
CA MET A 368 -0.46 -6.40 -7.69
C MET A 368 -0.84 -7.83 -8.09
N ARG A 369 -0.06 -8.81 -7.58
CA ARG A 369 -0.23 -10.24 -7.82
C ARG A 369 -0.36 -11.08 -6.55
N SER A 370 0.01 -10.54 -5.39
CA SER A 370 -0.03 -11.23 -4.11
C SER A 370 -1.48 -11.53 -3.67
N THR A 371 -1.62 -12.61 -2.91
CA THR A 371 -2.90 -13.06 -2.34
C THR A 371 -2.97 -12.95 -0.83
N GLY A 372 -1.86 -12.61 -0.20
CA GLY A 372 -1.74 -12.46 1.25
C GLY A 372 -0.32 -12.05 1.62
N GLU A 373 -0.08 -11.96 2.92
CA GLU A 373 1.21 -11.59 3.48
C GLU A 373 1.54 -12.39 4.73
N VAL A 374 2.82 -12.55 5.01
CA VAL A 374 3.35 -13.19 6.21
C VAL A 374 4.35 -12.26 6.90
N MET A 375 4.72 -12.59 8.14
CA MET A 375 5.67 -11.80 8.90
C MET A 375 6.75 -12.69 9.51
N GLY A 376 8.03 -12.33 9.25
CA GLY A 376 9.19 -12.85 9.96
C GLY A 376 9.67 -11.86 11.02
N ILE A 377 10.13 -12.37 12.16
CA ILE A 377 10.69 -11.56 13.27
C ILE A 377 12.07 -12.11 13.64
N GLY A 378 13.07 -11.24 13.68
CA GLY A 378 14.44 -11.61 13.99
C GLY A 378 15.18 -10.56 14.82
N SER A 379 16.31 -10.95 15.41
CA SER A 379 17.25 -10.05 16.07
C SER A 379 18.10 -9.25 15.07
N SER A 380 18.21 -9.76 13.86
CA SER A 380 18.80 -9.09 12.69
C SER A 380 17.80 -9.06 11.53
N PHE A 381 18.07 -8.20 10.55
CA PHE A 381 17.29 -8.15 9.32
C PHE A 381 17.32 -9.50 8.59
N ALA A 382 18.51 -10.08 8.41
CA ALA A 382 18.68 -11.35 7.71
C ALA A 382 17.84 -12.49 8.35
N GLU A 383 17.85 -12.61 9.68
CA GLU A 383 17.03 -13.60 10.40
C GLU A 383 15.53 -13.37 10.19
N ALA A 384 15.09 -12.11 10.21
CA ALA A 384 13.68 -11.77 10.01
C ALA A 384 13.24 -12.05 8.58
N PHE A 385 14.08 -11.72 7.60
CA PHE A 385 13.83 -11.94 6.18
C PHE A 385 13.77 -13.44 5.85
N GLU A 386 14.75 -14.22 6.29
CA GLU A 386 14.75 -15.69 6.14
C GLU A 386 13.44 -16.32 6.66
N LYS A 387 13.00 -15.91 7.86
CA LYS A 387 11.75 -16.41 8.44
C LYS A 387 10.52 -16.00 7.63
N ALA A 388 10.53 -14.80 7.06
CA ALA A 388 9.44 -14.33 6.21
C ALA A 388 9.37 -15.12 4.90
N GLU A 389 10.51 -15.37 4.26
CA GLU A 389 10.63 -16.20 3.04
C GLU A 389 10.11 -17.62 3.28
N ILE A 390 10.56 -18.27 4.35
CA ILE A 390 10.09 -19.61 4.73
C ILE A 390 8.58 -19.62 4.98
N ALA A 391 8.05 -18.59 5.65
CA ALA A 391 6.62 -18.47 5.92
C ALA A 391 5.80 -18.20 4.64
N ALA A 392 6.39 -17.52 3.64
CA ALA A 392 5.79 -17.35 2.31
C ALA A 392 5.83 -18.63 1.45
N GLY A 393 6.52 -19.68 1.91
CA GLY A 393 6.61 -20.96 1.22
C GLY A 393 7.86 -21.14 0.36
N VAL A 394 8.85 -20.28 0.54
CA VAL A 394 10.15 -20.42 -0.13
C VAL A 394 10.98 -21.46 0.59
N GLU A 395 11.41 -22.48 -0.14
CA GLU A 395 12.37 -23.47 0.35
C GLU A 395 13.79 -22.95 0.11
N ILE A 396 14.52 -22.68 1.20
CA ILE A 396 15.93 -22.27 1.10
C ILE A 396 16.80 -23.52 0.91
N PRO A 397 17.47 -23.67 -0.24
CA PRO A 397 18.31 -24.83 -0.52
C PRO A 397 19.49 -24.91 0.44
N LYS A 398 19.85 -26.12 0.88
CA LYS A 398 21.03 -26.38 1.73
C LYS A 398 22.22 -26.97 0.96
N ASN A 399 22.04 -27.31 -0.28
CA ASN A 399 23.04 -27.83 -1.19
C ASN A 399 22.55 -27.70 -2.64
N GLY A 400 23.42 -27.96 -3.59
CA GLY A 400 23.13 -27.88 -5.01
C GLY A 400 23.97 -26.83 -5.73
N SER A 401 23.52 -26.40 -6.90
CA SER A 401 24.22 -25.41 -7.72
C SER A 401 23.52 -24.05 -7.61
N VAL A 402 24.30 -22.99 -7.41
CA VAL A 402 23.84 -21.58 -7.37
C VAL A 402 24.31 -20.86 -8.62
N PHE A 403 23.34 -20.34 -9.39
CA PHE A 403 23.63 -19.48 -10.53
C PHE A 403 23.65 -18.01 -10.09
N ILE A 404 24.77 -17.32 -10.35
CA ILE A 404 25.00 -15.94 -9.93
C ILE A 404 25.08 -15.03 -11.15
N SER A 405 24.16 -14.06 -11.21
CA SER A 405 24.16 -12.99 -12.21
C SER A 405 23.74 -11.69 -11.53
N VAL A 406 24.62 -10.69 -11.50
CA VAL A 406 24.35 -9.43 -10.80
C VAL A 406 24.71 -8.24 -11.68
N ARG A 407 24.09 -7.09 -11.37
CA ARG A 407 24.41 -5.81 -12.02
C ARG A 407 25.84 -5.38 -11.72
N ASP A 408 26.40 -4.51 -12.57
CA ASP A 408 27.75 -4.00 -12.39
C ASP A 408 27.96 -3.27 -11.08
N THR A 409 26.92 -2.55 -10.59
CA THR A 409 26.93 -1.85 -9.30
C THR A 409 27.07 -2.78 -8.10
N ASP A 410 26.56 -4.01 -8.21
CA ASP A 410 26.50 -4.97 -7.10
C ASP A 410 27.70 -5.93 -7.08
N LYS A 411 28.52 -5.91 -8.14
CA LYS A 411 29.72 -6.75 -8.26
C LYS A 411 30.75 -6.56 -7.15
N GLN A 412 30.77 -5.38 -6.53
CA GLN A 412 31.65 -5.08 -5.39
C GLN A 412 31.38 -5.95 -4.16
N PHE A 413 30.17 -6.50 -4.02
CA PHE A 413 29.76 -7.35 -2.89
C PHE A 413 29.94 -8.85 -3.16
N LEU A 414 30.25 -9.23 -4.39
CA LEU A 414 30.27 -10.64 -4.80
C LEU A 414 31.33 -11.48 -4.10
N SER A 415 32.49 -10.90 -3.79
CA SER A 415 33.60 -11.65 -3.21
C SER A 415 33.20 -12.36 -1.91
N GLU A 416 32.52 -11.65 -1.03
CA GLU A 416 32.07 -12.18 0.25
C GLU A 416 30.97 -13.25 0.06
N ILE A 417 29.98 -12.94 -0.78
CA ILE A 417 28.85 -13.85 -1.07
C ILE A 417 29.36 -15.17 -1.68
N VAL A 418 30.22 -15.09 -2.68
CA VAL A 418 30.78 -16.26 -3.38
C VAL A 418 31.63 -17.10 -2.44
N THR A 419 32.42 -16.47 -1.57
CA THR A 419 33.22 -17.18 -0.56
C THR A 419 32.32 -17.93 0.41
N SER A 420 31.31 -17.28 0.97
CA SER A 420 30.38 -17.91 1.91
C SER A 420 29.62 -19.09 1.28
N LEU A 421 29.10 -18.92 0.06
CA LEU A 421 28.40 -20.01 -0.64
C LEU A 421 29.32 -21.20 -0.95
N ASN A 422 30.58 -20.93 -1.30
CA ASN A 422 31.55 -21.99 -1.53
C ASN A 422 31.94 -22.72 -0.23
N GLU A 423 32.09 -22.03 0.87
CA GLU A 423 32.34 -22.59 2.21
C GLU A 423 31.19 -23.49 2.68
N GLU A 424 29.94 -23.13 2.34
CA GLU A 424 28.73 -23.93 2.59
C GLU A 424 28.59 -25.12 1.63
N GLY A 425 29.49 -25.26 0.65
CA GLY A 425 29.58 -26.43 -0.25
C GLY A 425 28.67 -26.36 -1.47
N PHE A 426 28.18 -25.18 -1.86
CA PHE A 426 27.44 -25.02 -3.10
C PHE A 426 28.35 -25.05 -4.33
N GLU A 427 27.87 -25.66 -5.40
CA GLU A 427 28.47 -25.53 -6.74
C GLU A 427 28.06 -24.15 -7.33
N LEU A 428 29.05 -23.36 -7.75
CA LEU A 428 28.78 -22.00 -8.21
C LEU A 428 28.92 -21.89 -9.73
N ILE A 429 27.90 -21.29 -10.38
CA ILE A 429 27.87 -21.04 -11.82
C ILE A 429 27.57 -19.53 -12.00
N ALA A 430 28.22 -18.85 -12.94
CA ALA A 430 27.97 -17.43 -13.12
C ALA A 430 27.97 -17.02 -14.60
N THR A 431 27.37 -15.85 -14.92
CA THR A 431 27.57 -15.19 -16.20
C THR A 431 29.04 -14.74 -16.35
N LYS A 432 29.51 -14.62 -17.57
CA LYS A 432 30.91 -14.24 -17.86
C LYS A 432 31.34 -12.94 -17.17
N GLY A 433 30.48 -11.91 -17.19
CA GLY A 433 30.76 -10.63 -16.55
C GLY A 433 30.82 -10.73 -15.03
N THR A 434 29.99 -11.57 -14.42
CA THR A 434 29.98 -11.84 -12.98
C THR A 434 31.20 -12.69 -12.59
N ALA A 435 31.48 -13.75 -13.31
CA ALA A 435 32.67 -14.60 -13.09
C ALA A 435 33.98 -13.80 -13.17
N SER A 436 34.10 -12.89 -14.13
CA SER A 436 35.27 -12.02 -14.27
C SER A 436 35.48 -11.10 -13.06
N ALA A 437 34.42 -10.64 -12.43
CA ALA A 437 34.49 -9.79 -11.25
C ALA A 437 34.99 -10.55 -10.00
N VAL A 438 34.82 -11.87 -9.96
CA VAL A 438 35.22 -12.72 -8.81
C VAL A 438 36.59 -13.40 -9.05
N SER A 439 37.09 -13.47 -10.30
CA SER A 439 38.28 -14.23 -10.68
C SER A 439 39.56 -13.84 -9.93
N TYR A 440 39.68 -12.61 -9.44
CA TYR A 440 40.81 -12.15 -8.65
C TYR A 440 40.81 -12.70 -7.20
N THR A 441 39.70 -13.30 -6.73
CA THR A 441 39.62 -13.93 -5.40
C THR A 441 40.12 -15.37 -5.38
N HIS A 442 40.77 -15.86 -6.47
CA HIS A 442 41.20 -17.24 -6.67
C HIS A 442 40.09 -18.28 -6.81
N LEU A 443 38.84 -17.85 -6.90
CA LEU A 443 37.70 -18.71 -7.23
C LEU A 443 37.46 -18.67 -8.75
N THR A 444 37.58 -19.81 -9.41
CA THR A 444 37.21 -19.96 -10.83
C THR A 444 35.77 -20.45 -10.89
N LEU A 445 34.88 -19.60 -11.38
CA LEU A 445 33.51 -19.97 -11.63
C LEU A 445 33.35 -20.50 -13.06
N PRO A 446 32.71 -21.65 -13.26
CA PRO A 446 32.29 -22.08 -14.60
C PRO A 446 31.35 -21.01 -15.21
N THR A 447 31.56 -20.70 -16.47
CA THR A 447 30.75 -19.71 -17.19
C THR A 447 29.76 -20.39 -18.11
N ASN A 448 28.51 -19.93 -18.09
CA ASN A 448 27.53 -20.30 -19.11
C ASN A 448 27.47 -19.19 -20.15
N ASP A 449 27.86 -19.50 -21.38
CA ASP A 449 27.87 -18.55 -22.51
C ASP A 449 26.50 -18.48 -23.24
N GLN A 450 25.46 -19.17 -22.74
CA GLN A 450 24.16 -19.31 -23.41
C GLN A 450 23.00 -18.56 -22.69
N VAL A 451 23.27 -17.59 -21.82
CA VAL A 451 22.26 -16.75 -21.22
C VAL A 451 22.47 -15.29 -21.62
#